data_675394b9d7128e54185ff922de67fa45
#
_entry.id   675394b9d7128e54185ff922de67fa45
#
_cell.length_a   1.000
_cell.length_b   1.000
_cell.length_c   1.000
_cell.angle_alpha   90.00
_cell.angle_beta   90.00
_cell.angle_gamma   90.00
#
_symmetry.space_group_name_H-M   'P 1'
#
loop_
_entity.id
_entity.type
_entity.pdbx_description
1 polymer ?
#
loop_
_entity_poly.entity_id
_entity_poly.type
_entity_poly.pdbx_seq_one_letter_code
_entity_poly.pdbx_strand_id
1 'polypeptide(L)'
;QMEGVDKTKEIAEKKVELEKAEKKLEELRSKYKNDEAFTKYEAYRDNGVDLARLKTQEMRFLRKDMQMIFQDPYSSLNPRMTVGQIIGEGLLAHGIFKKNDEKMQAYVMEVMEKCGLAPYMIHRYPHQFSGGQRQRIGIARALALKPRFVVCDEAVSALDVSIQSQIVNLLKDLGSEDNLAYLFISHGLSVVKYISDRIGVMYLGNIVELAESQEMFDHPTHPYTEALLSAIPTTDVDSNREMIPLEGDIPSPVHPPKGCKFHTRCKYCTEICKHITPELVEMRPGHFVACHNPLGVEKDS
;
A
#
# COMPACT_ATOMS: atom_id res chain seq x y z
N GLN A 1 38.49 10.85 9.32
CA GLN A 1 38.60 10.02 10.54
C GLN A 1 37.95 10.66 11.79
N MET A 2 37.72 11.98 11.84
CA MET A 2 37.10 12.65 13.00
C MET A 2 35.57 12.59 13.02
N GLU A 3 34.88 12.47 11.89
CA GLU A 3 33.41 12.39 11.84
C GLU A 3 32.83 11.03 12.31
N GLY A 4 33.62 9.95 12.27
CA GLY A 4 33.13 8.62 12.68
C GLY A 4 33.07 8.37 14.20
N VAL A 5 33.93 9.06 14.96
CA VAL A 5 34.02 8.86 16.42
C VAL A 5 32.88 9.56 17.16
N ASP A 6 32.41 10.69 16.63
CA ASP A 6 31.33 11.46 17.25
C ASP A 6 29.97 10.76 17.11
N LYS A 7 29.69 10.16 15.96
CA LYS A 7 28.44 9.39 15.74
C LYS A 7 28.32 8.15 16.61
N THR A 8 29.44 7.49 16.92
CA THR A 8 29.44 6.28 17.76
C THR A 8 29.11 6.63 19.23
N LYS A 9 29.58 7.76 19.71
CA LYS A 9 29.24 8.27 21.05
C LYS A 9 27.76 8.69 21.13
N GLU A 10 27.27 9.43 20.13
CA GLU A 10 25.87 9.85 20.05
C GLU A 10 24.90 8.65 20.00
N ILE A 11 25.27 7.59 19.26
CA ILE A 11 24.50 6.34 19.21
C ILE A 11 24.50 5.64 20.58
N ALA A 12 25.63 5.61 21.27
CA ALA A 12 25.74 4.99 22.58
C ALA A 12 24.92 5.75 23.63
N GLU A 13 24.96 7.09 23.62
CA GLU A 13 24.16 7.94 24.51
C GLU A 13 22.66 7.73 24.27
N LYS A 14 22.22 7.70 23.00
CA LYS A 14 20.80 7.44 22.67
C LYS A 14 20.34 6.04 23.00
N LYS A 15 21.20 5.02 22.94
CA LYS A 15 20.86 3.69 23.41
C LYS A 15 20.59 3.66 24.92
N VAL A 16 21.41 4.36 25.70
CA VAL A 16 21.21 4.46 27.17
C VAL A 16 19.92 5.23 27.51
N GLU A 17 19.60 6.28 26.75
CA GLU A 17 18.32 7.00 26.89
C GLU A 17 17.12 6.10 26.56
N LEU A 18 17.23 5.31 25.48
CA LEU A 18 16.21 4.35 25.09
C LEU A 18 15.97 3.31 26.19
N GLU A 19 17.00 2.66 26.71
CA GLU A 19 16.91 1.69 27.81
C GLU A 19 16.26 2.28 29.08
N LYS A 20 16.57 3.53 29.40
CA LYS A 20 15.94 4.23 30.54
C LYS A 20 14.47 4.50 30.27
N ALA A 21 14.11 4.88 29.05
CA ALA A 21 12.72 5.12 28.66
C ALA A 21 11.90 3.82 28.66
N GLU A 22 12.48 2.72 28.18
CA GLU A 22 11.86 1.39 28.18
C GLU A 22 11.60 0.89 29.63
N LYS A 23 12.58 1.00 30.52
CA LYS A 23 12.40 0.65 31.94
C LYS A 23 11.29 1.46 32.60
N LYS A 24 11.26 2.78 32.36
CA LYS A 24 10.22 3.65 32.91
C LYS A 24 8.82 3.30 32.35
N LEU A 25 8.76 2.91 31.09
CA LEU A 25 7.53 2.45 30.45
C LEU A 25 7.05 1.14 31.09
N GLU A 26 7.96 0.20 31.35
CA GLU A 26 7.65 -1.09 31.96
C GLU A 26 7.18 -0.95 33.41
N GLU A 27 7.78 -0.04 34.17
CA GLU A 27 7.31 0.34 35.52
C GLU A 27 5.90 0.93 35.48
N LEU A 28 5.60 1.82 34.55
CA LEU A 28 4.26 2.38 34.39
C LEU A 28 3.24 1.30 33.99
N ARG A 29 3.59 0.40 33.10
CA ARG A 29 2.74 -0.71 32.67
C ARG A 29 2.42 -1.66 33.82
N SER A 30 3.41 -2.02 34.60
CA SER A 30 3.22 -2.92 35.76
C SER A 30 2.27 -2.31 36.80
N LYS A 31 2.26 -0.99 36.94
CA LYS A 31 1.38 -0.26 37.83
C LYS A 31 -0.10 -0.32 37.45
N TYR A 32 -0.39 -0.37 36.16
CA TYR A 32 -1.75 -0.35 35.60
C TYR A 32 -2.21 -1.70 35.03
N LYS A 33 -1.43 -2.76 35.18
CA LYS A 33 -1.67 -4.08 34.59
C LYS A 33 -3.04 -4.71 34.95
N ASN A 34 -3.63 -4.31 36.10
CA ASN A 34 -4.91 -4.82 36.58
C ASN A 34 -6.09 -3.87 36.28
N ASP A 35 -5.87 -2.80 35.55
CA ASP A 35 -6.91 -1.85 35.13
C ASP A 35 -7.58 -2.35 33.86
N GLU A 36 -8.91 -2.51 33.85
CA GLU A 36 -9.68 -2.99 32.71
C GLU A 36 -9.55 -2.04 31.50
N ALA A 37 -9.55 -0.71 31.75
CA ALA A 37 -9.36 0.27 30.72
C ALA A 37 -7.95 0.16 30.09
N PHE A 38 -6.93 -0.03 30.93
CA PHE A 38 -5.56 -0.23 30.49
C PHE A 38 -5.43 -1.49 29.61
N THR A 39 -6.00 -2.62 30.05
CA THR A 39 -5.98 -3.89 29.31
C THR A 39 -6.65 -3.74 27.95
N LYS A 40 -7.80 -3.06 27.91
CA LYS A 40 -8.52 -2.77 26.65
C LYS A 40 -7.68 -1.93 25.69
N TYR A 41 -7.07 -0.85 26.16
CA TYR A 41 -6.27 0.05 25.31
C TYR A 41 -4.90 -0.53 24.95
N GLU A 42 -4.30 -1.34 25.82
CA GLU A 42 -3.04 -2.03 25.53
C GLU A 42 -3.20 -3.08 24.42
N ALA A 43 -4.37 -3.70 24.27
CA ALA A 43 -4.69 -4.60 23.16
C ALA A 43 -4.69 -3.88 21.79
N TYR A 44 -5.00 -2.58 21.79
CA TYR A 44 -4.94 -1.74 20.57
C TYR A 44 -3.58 -1.08 20.36
N ARG A 45 -2.60 -1.38 21.22
CA ARG A 45 -1.27 -0.78 21.08
C ARG A 45 -0.60 -1.27 19.82
N ASP A 46 -0.39 -0.34 18.91
CA ASP A 46 0.44 -0.53 17.75
C ASP A 46 1.92 -0.27 18.14
N ASN A 47 2.78 -1.26 17.88
CA ASN A 47 4.23 -1.13 18.03
C ASN A 47 4.86 -0.51 16.76
N GLY A 48 4.04 -0.08 15.81
CA GLY A 48 4.45 0.56 14.59
C GLY A 48 4.92 2.01 14.78
N VAL A 49 5.43 2.58 13.72
CA VAL A 49 5.84 3.99 13.66
C VAL A 49 4.64 4.82 13.23
N ASP A 50 4.15 5.71 14.10
CA ASP A 50 3.11 6.68 13.75
C ASP A 50 3.68 7.75 12.81
N LEU A 51 3.38 7.61 11.52
CA LEU A 51 3.88 8.51 10.46
C LEU A 51 3.44 9.97 10.67
N ALA A 52 2.27 10.20 11.29
CA ALA A 52 1.74 11.54 11.52
C ALA A 52 2.52 12.31 12.60
N ARG A 53 3.21 11.59 13.49
CA ARG A 53 4.00 12.17 14.58
C ARG A 53 5.47 12.32 14.28
N LEU A 54 5.95 11.84 13.12
CA LEU A 54 7.35 11.93 12.75
C LEU A 54 7.77 13.38 12.49
N LYS A 55 8.93 13.74 13.03
CA LYS A 55 9.60 15.01 12.70
C LYS A 55 10.15 14.96 11.28
N THR A 56 10.37 16.12 10.68
CA THR A 56 10.85 16.25 9.30
C THR A 56 12.13 15.43 9.02
N GLN A 57 13.05 15.35 9.97
CA GLN A 57 14.30 14.58 9.81
C GLN A 57 14.03 13.06 9.84
N GLU A 58 13.17 12.60 10.72
CA GLU A 58 12.76 11.19 10.84
C GLU A 58 12.01 10.75 9.60
N MET A 59 11.06 11.56 9.13
CA MET A 59 10.33 11.35 7.89
C MET A 59 11.29 11.31 6.69
N ARG A 60 12.30 12.16 6.64
CA ARG A 60 13.30 12.13 5.57
C ARG A 60 14.08 10.80 5.54
N PHE A 61 14.39 10.24 6.71
CA PHE A 61 15.04 8.94 6.82
C PHE A 61 14.14 7.82 6.30
N LEU A 62 12.87 7.84 6.74
CA LEU A 62 11.88 6.83 6.34
C LEU A 62 11.59 6.87 4.84
N ARG A 63 11.60 8.03 4.22
CA ARG A 63 11.39 8.19 2.76
C ARG A 63 12.43 7.48 1.90
N LYS A 64 13.58 7.08 2.44
CA LYS A 64 14.52 6.23 1.74
C LYS A 64 13.98 4.81 1.61
N ASP A 65 13.41 4.29 2.70
CA ASP A 65 12.93 2.90 2.79
C ASP A 65 11.50 2.75 2.28
N MET A 66 10.73 3.83 2.19
CA MET A 66 9.35 3.87 1.73
C MET A 66 9.20 4.81 0.54
N GLN A 67 8.82 4.28 -0.60
CA GLN A 67 8.67 5.02 -1.85
C GLN A 67 7.24 4.92 -2.39
N MET A 68 6.89 5.78 -3.35
CA MET A 68 5.57 5.82 -3.96
C MET A 68 5.66 5.88 -5.48
N ILE A 69 4.86 5.06 -6.14
CA ILE A 69 4.61 5.11 -7.58
C ILE A 69 3.23 5.72 -7.77
N PHE A 70 3.16 6.85 -8.47
CA PHE A 70 1.95 7.66 -8.62
C PHE A 70 1.08 7.17 -9.76
N GLN A 71 -0.22 7.49 -9.68
CA GLN A 71 -1.25 7.18 -10.66
C GLN A 71 -0.98 7.81 -12.04
N ASP A 72 -0.63 9.09 -12.06
CA ASP A 72 -0.40 9.83 -13.31
C ASP A 72 1.12 9.95 -13.62
N PRO A 73 1.60 9.21 -14.63
CA PRO A 73 3.00 9.30 -15.03
C PRO A 73 3.38 10.63 -15.69
N TYR A 74 2.40 11.46 -16.09
CA TYR A 74 2.68 12.77 -16.71
C TYR A 74 2.98 13.82 -15.64
N SER A 75 2.10 13.95 -14.64
CA SER A 75 2.24 14.96 -13.60
C SER A 75 3.32 14.62 -12.57
N SER A 76 3.64 13.33 -12.43
CA SER A 76 4.61 12.84 -11.44
C SER A 76 6.09 13.08 -11.83
N LEU A 77 6.37 13.39 -13.08
CA LEU A 77 7.73 13.61 -13.60
C LEU A 77 7.95 15.09 -13.94
N ASN A 78 9.04 15.67 -13.47
CA ASN A 78 9.40 17.04 -13.82
C ASN A 78 9.80 17.12 -15.31
N PRO A 79 9.05 17.84 -16.18
CA PRO A 79 9.31 17.88 -17.62
C PRO A 79 10.59 18.61 -18.00
N ARG A 80 11.20 19.36 -17.08
CA ARG A 80 12.45 20.12 -17.29
C ARG A 80 13.70 19.32 -16.93
N MET A 81 13.54 18.12 -16.39
CA MET A 81 14.64 17.24 -16.01
C MET A 81 14.76 16.09 -17.00
N THR A 82 15.99 15.64 -17.26
CA THR A 82 16.23 14.42 -18.03
C THR A 82 15.88 13.18 -17.19
N VAL A 83 15.69 12.04 -17.85
CA VAL A 83 15.40 10.74 -17.18
C VAL A 83 16.46 10.43 -16.12
N GLY A 84 17.75 10.59 -16.47
CA GLY A 84 18.83 10.36 -15.52
C GLY A 84 18.80 11.29 -14.30
N GLN A 85 18.38 12.55 -14.50
CA GLN A 85 18.21 13.50 -13.39
C GLN A 85 17.02 13.12 -12.49
N ILE A 86 15.90 12.69 -13.08
CA ILE A 86 14.69 12.27 -12.34
C ILE A 86 14.99 11.06 -11.47
N ILE A 87 15.62 10.03 -12.03
CA ILE A 87 15.96 8.80 -11.30
C ILE A 87 17.03 9.09 -10.24
N GLY A 88 18.00 9.94 -10.57
CA GLY A 88 19.11 10.27 -9.70
C GLY A 88 18.81 11.28 -8.59
N GLU A 89 17.68 12.01 -8.67
CA GLU A 89 17.32 13.06 -7.71
C GLU A 89 17.30 12.55 -6.26
N GLY A 90 16.64 11.42 -6.03
CA GLY A 90 16.56 10.78 -4.72
C GLY A 90 17.94 10.34 -4.20
N LEU A 91 18.81 9.84 -5.07
CA LEU A 91 20.15 9.41 -4.72
C LEU A 91 21.01 10.59 -4.21
N LEU A 92 20.89 11.76 -4.86
CA LEU A 92 21.55 13.00 -4.43
C LEU A 92 20.94 13.56 -3.14
N ALA A 93 19.60 13.56 -3.04
CA ALA A 93 18.90 14.09 -1.87
C ALA A 93 19.22 13.33 -0.58
N HIS A 94 19.44 12.02 -0.69
CA HIS A 94 19.84 11.15 0.43
C HIS A 94 21.36 10.99 0.60
N GLY A 95 22.17 11.68 -0.23
CA GLY A 95 23.62 11.68 -0.11
C GLY A 95 24.27 10.32 -0.44
N ILE A 96 23.61 9.47 -1.22
CA ILE A 96 24.13 8.17 -1.65
C ILE A 96 25.26 8.37 -2.66
N PHE A 97 25.08 9.34 -3.56
CA PHE A 97 26.10 9.77 -4.52
C PHE A 97 26.31 11.28 -4.45
N LYS A 98 27.45 11.74 -4.94
CA LYS A 98 27.76 13.15 -5.13
C LYS A 98 27.29 13.61 -6.52
N LYS A 99 27.08 14.92 -6.68
CA LYS A 99 26.74 15.51 -7.98
C LYS A 99 27.89 15.25 -8.98
N ASN A 100 27.53 14.86 -10.20
CA ASN A 100 28.48 14.52 -11.29
C ASN A 100 29.37 13.30 -11.01
N ASP A 101 28.92 12.37 -10.18
CA ASP A 101 29.61 11.10 -9.97
C ASP A 101 29.34 10.14 -11.14
N GLU A 102 30.39 9.69 -11.84
CA GLU A 102 30.26 8.73 -12.96
C GLU A 102 29.66 7.40 -12.50
N LYS A 103 29.92 6.99 -11.25
CA LYS A 103 29.32 5.78 -10.67
C LYS A 103 27.82 5.92 -10.50
N MET A 104 27.32 7.15 -10.21
CA MET A 104 25.89 7.41 -10.14
C MET A 104 25.25 7.23 -11.52
N GLN A 105 25.87 7.70 -12.58
CA GLN A 105 25.34 7.55 -13.93
C GLN A 105 25.27 6.07 -14.34
N ALA A 106 26.33 5.30 -14.05
CA ALA A 106 26.34 3.86 -14.30
C ALA A 106 25.24 3.13 -13.52
N TYR A 107 25.06 3.48 -12.25
CA TYR A 107 24.00 2.92 -11.40
C TYR A 107 22.58 3.28 -11.91
N VAL A 108 22.37 4.52 -12.33
CA VAL A 108 21.09 4.95 -12.92
C VAL A 108 20.78 4.17 -14.19
N MET A 109 21.77 3.94 -15.07
CA MET A 109 21.60 3.12 -16.26
C MET A 109 21.24 1.66 -15.93
N GLU A 110 21.86 1.06 -14.92
CA GLU A 110 21.52 -0.27 -14.43
C GLU A 110 20.05 -0.33 -13.94
N VAL A 111 19.61 0.64 -13.15
CA VAL A 111 18.22 0.73 -12.68
C VAL A 111 17.24 0.92 -13.85
N MET A 112 17.61 1.73 -14.84
CA MET A 112 16.81 1.90 -16.08
C MET A 112 16.61 0.57 -16.81
N GLU A 113 17.69 -0.19 -16.98
CA GLU A 113 17.69 -1.49 -17.66
C GLU A 113 16.80 -2.51 -16.91
N LYS A 114 16.90 -2.59 -15.59
CA LYS A 114 16.01 -3.41 -14.74
C LYS A 114 14.53 -3.06 -14.94
N CYS A 115 14.21 -1.78 -15.19
CA CYS A 115 12.86 -1.33 -15.46
C CYS A 115 12.45 -1.43 -16.93
N GLY A 116 13.27 -2.04 -17.80
CA GLY A 116 13.01 -2.19 -19.21
C GLY A 116 13.11 -0.89 -20.02
N LEU A 117 13.95 0.05 -19.56
CA LEU A 117 14.31 1.29 -20.26
C LEU A 117 15.72 1.17 -20.83
N ALA A 118 15.90 1.52 -22.10
CA ALA A 118 17.21 1.46 -22.73
C ALA A 118 18.17 2.53 -22.13
N PRO A 119 19.39 2.17 -21.70
CA PRO A 119 20.34 3.09 -21.03
C PRO A 119 20.67 4.36 -21.83
N TYR A 120 20.72 4.27 -23.18
CA TYR A 120 21.00 5.42 -24.04
C TYR A 120 19.95 6.54 -23.94
N MET A 121 18.77 6.26 -23.36
CA MET A 121 17.69 7.24 -23.19
C MET A 121 17.91 8.15 -21.96
N ILE A 122 18.96 7.97 -21.18
CA ILE A 122 19.22 8.69 -19.91
C ILE A 122 19.18 10.21 -20.05
N HIS A 123 19.55 10.77 -21.20
CA HIS A 123 19.57 12.21 -21.48
C HIS A 123 18.28 12.75 -22.10
N ARG A 124 17.28 11.88 -22.36
CA ARG A 124 15.99 12.30 -22.91
C ARG A 124 15.09 12.91 -21.84
N TYR A 125 14.10 13.70 -22.28
CA TYR A 125 13.10 14.31 -21.42
C TYR A 125 11.80 13.50 -21.41
N PRO A 126 10.98 13.56 -20.33
CA PRO A 126 9.76 12.78 -20.19
C PRO A 126 8.78 12.90 -21.37
N HIS A 127 8.66 14.08 -21.98
CA HIS A 127 7.74 14.30 -23.12
C HIS A 127 8.10 13.49 -24.36
N GLN A 128 9.30 12.92 -24.46
CA GLN A 128 9.77 12.09 -25.56
C GLN A 128 9.43 10.59 -25.41
N PHE A 129 8.65 10.24 -24.36
CA PHE A 129 8.32 8.86 -24.01
C PHE A 129 6.81 8.61 -24.08
N SER A 130 6.42 7.37 -24.36
CA SER A 130 5.03 6.91 -24.22
C SER A 130 4.58 6.87 -22.75
N GLY A 131 3.26 6.75 -22.52
CA GLY A 131 2.71 6.64 -21.16
C GLY A 131 3.33 5.50 -20.34
N GLY A 132 3.42 4.31 -20.93
CA GLY A 132 4.04 3.14 -20.28
C GLY A 132 5.53 3.31 -20.01
N GLN A 133 6.27 3.97 -20.91
CA GLN A 133 7.69 4.28 -20.67
C GLN A 133 7.85 5.31 -19.54
N ARG A 134 6.98 6.31 -19.45
CA ARG A 134 6.99 7.28 -18.33
C ARG A 134 6.69 6.58 -17.00
N GLN A 135 5.76 5.63 -17.00
CA GLN A 135 5.49 4.82 -15.82
C GLN A 135 6.73 4.04 -15.37
N ARG A 136 7.45 3.43 -16.33
CA ARG A 136 8.74 2.77 -16.04
C ARG A 136 9.80 3.72 -15.47
N ILE A 137 9.83 4.98 -15.92
CA ILE A 137 10.70 6.02 -15.32
C ILE A 137 10.29 6.30 -13.88
N GLY A 138 8.99 6.40 -13.58
CA GLY A 138 8.48 6.56 -12.22
C GLY A 138 8.83 5.38 -11.30
N ILE A 139 8.73 4.16 -11.83
CA ILE A 139 9.15 2.93 -11.13
C ILE A 139 10.67 2.96 -10.87
N ALA A 140 11.48 3.26 -11.90
CA ALA A 140 12.93 3.36 -11.77
C ALA A 140 13.36 4.40 -10.74
N ARG A 141 12.68 5.57 -10.69
CA ARG A 141 12.89 6.60 -9.67
C ARG A 141 12.65 6.08 -8.26
N ALA A 142 11.56 5.35 -8.04
CA ALA A 142 11.23 4.78 -6.74
C ALA A 142 12.25 3.71 -6.32
N LEU A 143 12.62 2.81 -7.23
CA LEU A 143 13.51 1.69 -6.96
C LEU A 143 15.00 2.07 -6.84
N ALA A 144 15.40 3.21 -7.40
CA ALA A 144 16.80 3.67 -7.33
C ALA A 144 17.30 3.81 -5.88
N LEU A 145 16.42 4.07 -4.91
CA LEU A 145 16.76 4.17 -3.49
C LEU A 145 16.87 2.80 -2.79
N LYS A 146 16.56 1.70 -3.47
CA LYS A 146 16.45 0.35 -2.90
C LYS A 146 15.52 0.36 -1.67
N PRO A 147 14.26 0.76 -1.83
CA PRO A 147 13.31 0.83 -0.73
C PRO A 147 12.97 -0.57 -0.22
N ARG A 148 12.40 -0.65 0.98
CA ARG A 148 11.85 -1.89 1.56
C ARG A 148 10.34 -2.00 1.32
N PHE A 149 9.69 -0.87 1.10
CA PHE A 149 8.24 -0.77 0.93
C PHE A 149 7.88 0.24 -0.16
N VAL A 150 6.98 -0.14 -1.06
CA VAL A 150 6.52 0.73 -2.16
C VAL A 150 4.99 0.79 -2.19
N VAL A 151 4.45 1.99 -2.13
CA VAL A 151 3.03 2.26 -2.36
C VAL A 151 2.80 2.46 -3.86
N CYS A 152 1.99 1.62 -4.47
CA CYS A 152 1.55 1.73 -5.85
C CYS A 152 0.13 2.30 -5.86
N ASP A 153 0.00 3.62 -6.05
CA ASP A 153 -1.29 4.30 -6.08
C ASP A 153 -1.82 4.32 -7.51
N GLU A 154 -2.74 3.39 -7.80
CA GLU A 154 -3.30 3.17 -9.15
C GLU A 154 -2.26 3.18 -10.29
N ALA A 155 -1.09 2.63 -10.03
CA ALA A 155 0.11 2.73 -10.87
C ALA A 155 -0.06 2.23 -12.32
N VAL A 156 -1.17 1.59 -12.66
CA VAL A 156 -1.45 1.03 -13.98
C VAL A 156 -2.78 1.46 -14.58
N SER A 157 -3.60 2.22 -13.86
CA SER A 157 -4.97 2.57 -14.27
C SER A 157 -5.05 3.42 -15.55
N ALA A 158 -4.05 4.27 -15.78
CA ALA A 158 -3.98 5.17 -16.94
C ALA A 158 -3.35 4.52 -18.20
N LEU A 159 -3.05 3.22 -18.16
CA LEU A 159 -2.38 2.50 -19.25
C LEU A 159 -3.33 1.56 -19.98
N ASP A 160 -3.04 1.30 -21.26
CA ASP A 160 -3.74 0.24 -22.00
C ASP A 160 -3.46 -1.15 -21.41
N VAL A 161 -4.37 -2.10 -21.64
CA VAL A 161 -4.35 -3.44 -21.02
C VAL A 161 -3.04 -4.20 -21.27
N SER A 162 -2.46 -4.04 -22.46
CA SER A 162 -1.21 -4.73 -22.82
C SER A 162 -0.02 -4.17 -22.04
N ILE A 163 0.09 -2.87 -21.95
CA ILE A 163 1.14 -2.19 -21.17
C ILE A 163 0.93 -2.40 -19.68
N GLN A 164 -0.33 -2.37 -19.20
CA GLN A 164 -0.69 -2.69 -17.83
C GLN A 164 -0.14 -4.05 -17.39
N SER A 165 -0.38 -5.09 -18.18
CA SER A 165 0.14 -6.44 -17.92
C SER A 165 1.66 -6.49 -17.82
N GLN A 166 2.35 -5.77 -18.72
CA GLN A 166 3.82 -5.68 -18.68
C GLN A 166 4.35 -4.99 -17.41
N ILE A 167 3.69 -3.92 -16.96
CA ILE A 167 4.09 -3.20 -15.74
C ILE A 167 3.82 -4.05 -14.50
N VAL A 168 2.69 -4.75 -14.44
CA VAL A 168 2.36 -5.64 -13.31
C VAL A 168 3.35 -6.79 -13.19
N ASN A 169 3.73 -7.42 -14.32
CA ASN A 169 4.76 -8.46 -14.34
C ASN A 169 6.10 -7.89 -13.87
N LEU A 170 6.51 -6.72 -14.38
CA LEU A 170 7.73 -6.05 -13.94
C LEU A 170 7.75 -5.82 -12.42
N LEU A 171 6.66 -5.31 -11.84
CA LEU A 171 6.58 -5.10 -10.39
C LEU A 171 6.65 -6.41 -9.61
N LYS A 172 6.03 -7.48 -10.11
CA LYS A 172 6.06 -8.80 -9.48
C LYS A 172 7.48 -9.40 -9.48
N ASP A 173 8.18 -9.30 -10.62
CA ASP A 173 9.55 -9.79 -10.77
C ASP A 173 10.50 -9.02 -9.83
N LEU A 174 10.43 -7.69 -9.83
CA LEU A 174 11.22 -6.83 -8.95
C LEU A 174 10.90 -7.05 -7.47
N GLY A 175 9.63 -7.32 -7.13
CA GLY A 175 9.21 -7.66 -5.78
C GLY A 175 9.89 -8.93 -5.26
N SER A 176 9.98 -9.94 -6.12
CA SER A 176 10.60 -11.22 -5.79
C SER A 176 12.14 -11.13 -5.72
N GLU A 177 12.76 -10.41 -6.65
CA GLU A 177 14.23 -10.28 -6.72
C GLU A 177 14.79 -9.42 -5.58
N ASP A 178 14.15 -8.29 -5.27
CA ASP A 178 14.64 -7.31 -4.30
C ASP A 178 13.97 -7.44 -2.92
N ASN A 179 13.10 -8.45 -2.71
CA ASN A 179 12.34 -8.69 -1.48
C ASN A 179 11.55 -7.45 -1.02
N LEU A 180 10.83 -6.84 -1.97
CA LEU A 180 10.06 -5.61 -1.77
C LEU A 180 8.64 -5.95 -1.26
N ALA A 181 8.18 -5.20 -0.27
CA ALA A 181 6.77 -5.20 0.12
C ALA A 181 6.00 -4.12 -0.67
N TYR A 182 4.84 -4.48 -1.20
CA TYR A 182 3.96 -3.56 -1.91
C TYR A 182 2.66 -3.30 -1.17
N LEU A 183 2.21 -2.04 -1.15
CA LEU A 183 0.81 -1.69 -0.96
C LEU A 183 0.26 -1.30 -2.34
N PHE A 184 -0.50 -2.20 -2.96
CA PHE A 184 -1.05 -2.00 -4.29
C PHE A 184 -2.50 -1.52 -4.22
N ILE A 185 -2.76 -0.27 -4.57
CA ILE A 185 -4.10 0.34 -4.61
C ILE A 185 -4.58 0.28 -6.05
N SER A 186 -5.74 -0.34 -6.28
CA SER A 186 -6.31 -0.46 -7.63
C SER A 186 -7.82 -0.72 -7.57
N HIS A 187 -8.51 -0.32 -8.64
CA HIS A 187 -9.90 -0.72 -8.90
C HIS A 187 -9.98 -1.93 -9.85
N GLY A 188 -8.87 -2.38 -10.43
CA GLY A 188 -8.80 -3.52 -11.35
C GLY A 188 -8.67 -4.85 -10.61
N LEU A 189 -9.79 -5.51 -10.32
CA LEU A 189 -9.84 -6.74 -9.50
C LEU A 189 -8.97 -7.87 -10.04
N SER A 190 -8.89 -8.04 -11.37
CA SER A 190 -8.06 -9.07 -12.01
C SER A 190 -6.56 -8.82 -11.75
N VAL A 191 -6.13 -7.56 -11.77
CA VAL A 191 -4.75 -7.16 -11.46
C VAL A 191 -4.45 -7.42 -9.99
N VAL A 192 -5.37 -7.01 -9.09
CA VAL A 192 -5.24 -7.23 -7.65
C VAL A 192 -5.11 -8.72 -7.34
N LYS A 193 -5.95 -9.56 -7.94
CA LYS A 193 -5.86 -11.03 -7.79
C LYS A 193 -4.49 -11.57 -8.17
N TYR A 194 -3.90 -11.04 -9.24
CA TYR A 194 -2.65 -11.56 -9.78
C TYR A 194 -1.41 -11.17 -8.97
N ILE A 195 -1.39 -9.95 -8.39
CA ILE A 195 -0.19 -9.40 -7.74
C ILE A 195 -0.22 -9.53 -6.21
N SER A 196 -1.40 -9.65 -5.60
CA SER A 196 -1.55 -9.51 -4.15
C SER A 196 -1.59 -10.86 -3.43
N ASP A 197 -0.88 -10.97 -2.30
CA ASP A 197 -0.99 -12.08 -1.36
C ASP A 197 -2.21 -11.90 -0.44
N ARG A 198 -2.46 -10.65 0.00
CA ARG A 198 -3.61 -10.28 0.83
C ARG A 198 -4.38 -9.14 0.20
N ILE A 199 -5.69 -9.14 0.35
CA ILE A 199 -6.58 -8.13 -0.22
C ILE A 199 -7.43 -7.50 0.87
N GLY A 200 -7.45 -6.18 0.89
CA GLY A 200 -8.37 -5.38 1.70
C GLY A 200 -9.39 -4.68 0.81
N VAL A 201 -10.68 -4.99 1.00
CA VAL A 201 -11.76 -4.29 0.30
C VAL A 201 -12.19 -3.09 1.13
N MET A 202 -12.23 -1.93 0.48
CA MET A 202 -12.57 -0.65 1.12
C MET A 202 -13.88 -0.09 0.57
N TYR A 203 -14.74 0.41 1.45
CA TYR A 203 -15.95 1.15 1.08
C TYR A 203 -16.08 2.42 1.91
N LEU A 204 -16.22 3.57 1.25
CA LEU A 204 -16.31 4.92 1.88
C LEU A 204 -15.25 5.13 2.98
N GLY A 205 -14.00 4.78 2.70
CA GLY A 205 -12.85 4.99 3.59
C GLY A 205 -12.70 3.97 4.74
N ASN A 206 -13.53 2.93 4.79
CA ASN A 206 -13.42 1.87 5.79
C ASN A 206 -13.07 0.53 5.12
N ILE A 207 -12.19 -0.24 5.74
CA ILE A 207 -11.97 -1.64 5.37
C ILE A 207 -13.23 -2.42 5.79
N VAL A 208 -13.85 -3.09 4.83
CA VAL A 208 -15.06 -3.91 5.06
C VAL A 208 -14.74 -5.41 5.06
N GLU A 209 -13.67 -5.80 4.38
CA GLU A 209 -13.19 -7.18 4.36
C GLU A 209 -11.69 -7.21 4.11
N LEU A 210 -10.96 -8.14 4.77
CA LEU A 210 -9.52 -8.33 4.65
C LEU A 210 -9.21 -9.82 4.76
N ALA A 211 -8.62 -10.40 3.73
CA ALA A 211 -8.26 -11.82 3.70
C ALA A 211 -7.06 -12.09 2.78
N GLU A 212 -6.56 -13.32 2.77
CA GLU A 212 -5.67 -13.81 1.71
C GLU A 212 -6.37 -13.75 0.35
N SER A 213 -5.59 -13.53 -0.71
CA SER A 213 -6.13 -13.34 -2.06
C SER A 213 -7.03 -14.50 -2.49
N GLN A 214 -6.56 -15.74 -2.35
CA GLN A 214 -7.33 -16.91 -2.75
C GLN A 214 -8.62 -17.05 -1.94
N GLU A 215 -8.54 -16.92 -0.61
CA GLU A 215 -9.68 -16.99 0.30
C GLU A 215 -10.73 -15.92 -0.02
N MET A 216 -10.29 -14.69 -0.32
CA MET A 216 -11.19 -13.59 -0.71
C MET A 216 -12.00 -13.89 -1.96
N PHE A 217 -11.39 -14.55 -2.97
CA PHE A 217 -12.05 -14.87 -4.22
C PHE A 217 -12.95 -16.11 -4.14
N ASP A 218 -12.57 -17.08 -3.30
CA ASP A 218 -13.34 -18.32 -3.15
C ASP A 218 -14.50 -18.15 -2.16
N HIS A 219 -14.31 -17.34 -1.12
CA HIS A 219 -15.26 -17.17 -0.02
C HIS A 219 -15.49 -15.69 0.35
N PRO A 220 -15.97 -14.85 -0.60
CA PRO A 220 -16.33 -13.47 -0.27
C PRO A 220 -17.41 -13.46 0.81
N THR A 221 -17.15 -12.77 1.90
CA THR A 221 -18.00 -12.83 3.10
C THR A 221 -18.75 -11.52 3.33
N HIS A 222 -18.23 -10.37 2.86
CA HIS A 222 -18.97 -9.13 2.89
C HIS A 222 -19.83 -8.96 1.63
N PRO A 223 -21.11 -8.55 1.73
CA PRO A 223 -22.00 -8.37 0.56
C PRO A 223 -21.47 -7.43 -0.53
N TYR A 224 -20.68 -6.44 -0.17
CA TYR A 224 -20.03 -5.55 -1.15
C TYR A 224 -18.93 -6.27 -1.93
N THR A 225 -18.14 -7.10 -1.27
CA THR A 225 -17.10 -7.91 -1.92
C THR A 225 -17.73 -8.92 -2.87
N GLU A 226 -18.80 -9.60 -2.44
CA GLU A 226 -19.56 -10.51 -3.30
C GLU A 226 -20.01 -9.82 -4.60
N ALA A 227 -20.62 -8.63 -4.47
CA ALA A 227 -21.08 -7.86 -5.62
C ALA A 227 -19.92 -7.40 -6.53
N LEU A 228 -18.79 -6.94 -5.97
CA LEU A 228 -17.62 -6.57 -6.74
C LEU A 228 -17.05 -7.76 -7.53
N LEU A 229 -16.91 -8.92 -6.88
CA LEU A 229 -16.37 -10.13 -7.52
C LEU A 229 -17.33 -10.73 -8.56
N SER A 230 -18.64 -10.55 -8.39
CA SER A 230 -19.63 -10.99 -9.38
C SER A 230 -19.52 -10.23 -10.72
N ALA A 231 -18.96 -9.01 -10.70
CA ALA A 231 -18.78 -8.19 -11.90
C ALA A 231 -17.52 -8.55 -12.72
N ILE A 232 -16.67 -9.47 -12.22
CA ILE A 232 -15.48 -9.90 -12.97
C ILE A 232 -15.90 -10.86 -14.08
N PRO A 233 -15.58 -10.55 -15.37
CA PRO A 233 -15.83 -11.46 -16.46
C PRO A 233 -15.08 -12.78 -16.24
N THR A 234 -15.77 -13.91 -16.34
CA THR A 234 -15.16 -15.24 -16.31
C THR A 234 -14.97 -15.76 -17.73
N THR A 235 -13.89 -16.49 -17.97
CA THR A 235 -13.68 -17.22 -19.23
C THR A 235 -14.36 -18.57 -19.24
N ASP A 236 -14.92 -18.98 -18.10
CA ASP A 236 -15.66 -20.23 -17.93
C ASP A 236 -17.10 -20.05 -18.44
N VAL A 237 -17.36 -20.64 -19.60
CA VAL A 237 -18.67 -20.56 -20.30
C VAL A 237 -19.78 -21.28 -19.50
N ASP A 238 -19.42 -22.22 -18.64
CA ASP A 238 -20.34 -22.99 -17.81
C ASP A 238 -20.61 -22.35 -16.44
N SER A 239 -19.93 -21.25 -16.12
CA SER A 239 -20.16 -20.53 -14.87
C SER A 239 -21.44 -19.72 -14.94
N ASN A 240 -22.49 -20.20 -14.25
CA ASN A 240 -23.76 -19.45 -14.03
C ASN A 240 -23.59 -18.31 -13.00
N ARG A 241 -22.47 -17.56 -13.01
CA ARG A 241 -22.32 -16.40 -12.14
C ARG A 241 -23.12 -15.23 -12.72
N GLU A 242 -24.28 -14.95 -12.13
CA GLU A 242 -25.04 -13.75 -12.42
C GLU A 242 -24.37 -12.54 -11.75
N MET A 243 -24.20 -11.46 -12.50
CA MET A 243 -23.73 -10.20 -11.96
C MET A 243 -24.76 -9.67 -10.94
N ILE A 244 -24.30 -9.34 -9.73
CA ILE A 244 -25.14 -8.77 -8.68
C ILE A 244 -25.14 -7.24 -8.85
N PRO A 245 -26.23 -6.65 -9.34
CA PRO A 245 -26.30 -5.21 -9.49
C PRO A 245 -26.36 -4.53 -8.12
N LEU A 246 -25.54 -3.50 -7.94
CA LEU A 246 -25.62 -2.64 -6.76
C LEU A 246 -26.64 -1.52 -7.03
N GLU A 247 -27.78 -1.61 -6.37
CA GLU A 247 -28.84 -0.60 -6.48
C GLU A 247 -28.51 0.69 -5.71
N GLY A 248 -29.02 1.82 -6.18
CA GLY A 248 -28.88 3.12 -5.56
C GLY A 248 -27.54 3.82 -5.80
N ASP A 249 -27.49 5.10 -5.49
CA ASP A 249 -26.31 5.94 -5.65
C ASP A 249 -25.27 5.70 -4.54
N ILE A 250 -24.01 5.99 -4.85
CA ILE A 250 -22.94 5.97 -3.85
C ILE A 250 -23.15 7.15 -2.89
N PRO A 251 -23.33 6.91 -1.58
CA PRO A 251 -23.48 7.99 -0.61
C PRO A 251 -22.27 8.92 -0.59
N SER A 252 -22.50 10.18 -0.24
CA SER A 252 -21.43 11.17 -0.12
C SER A 252 -20.41 10.76 0.94
N PRO A 253 -19.12 10.76 0.64
CA PRO A 253 -18.08 10.49 1.62
C PRO A 253 -17.96 11.59 2.68
N VAL A 254 -18.46 12.81 2.39
CA VAL A 254 -18.45 13.95 3.33
C VAL A 254 -19.53 13.77 4.40
N HIS A 255 -20.68 13.17 4.02
CA HIS A 255 -21.79 12.86 4.92
C HIS A 255 -22.16 11.38 4.79
N PRO A 256 -21.31 10.48 5.31
CA PRO A 256 -21.54 9.04 5.19
C PRO A 256 -22.78 8.62 6.01
N PRO A 257 -23.49 7.57 5.60
CA PRO A 257 -24.61 7.02 6.35
C PRO A 257 -24.17 6.61 7.77
N LYS A 258 -25.10 6.72 8.73
CA LYS A 258 -24.92 6.16 10.09
C LYS A 258 -24.88 4.63 10.02
N GLY A 259 -24.28 3.99 11.02
CA GLY A 259 -24.16 2.54 11.07
C GLY A 259 -23.22 1.97 10.00
N CYS A 260 -23.59 0.83 9.43
CA CYS A 260 -22.85 0.24 8.31
C CYS A 260 -22.93 1.16 7.08
N LYS A 261 -21.81 1.64 6.59
CA LYS A 261 -21.77 2.59 5.46
C LYS A 261 -22.35 2.02 4.15
N PHE A 262 -22.36 0.69 4.03
CA PHE A 262 -22.90 0.00 2.86
C PHE A 262 -24.42 -0.30 2.96
N HIS A 263 -25.07 -0.08 4.11
CA HIS A 263 -26.45 -0.51 4.36
C HIS A 263 -27.46 -0.01 3.32
N THR A 264 -27.27 1.20 2.76
CA THR A 264 -28.18 1.79 1.76
C THR A 264 -28.21 1.05 0.43
N ARG A 265 -27.21 0.22 0.14
CA ARG A 265 -27.03 -0.54 -1.11
C ARG A 265 -26.96 -2.05 -0.87
N CYS A 266 -27.11 -2.47 0.37
CA CYS A 266 -26.96 -3.88 0.78
C CYS A 266 -28.29 -4.61 0.71
N LYS A 267 -28.37 -5.66 -0.13
CA LYS A 267 -29.56 -6.53 -0.24
C LYS A 267 -29.84 -7.33 1.04
N TYR A 268 -28.84 -7.50 1.91
CA TYR A 268 -28.94 -8.18 3.20
C TYR A 268 -29.06 -7.24 4.40
N CYS A 269 -29.44 -5.98 4.16
CA CYS A 269 -29.57 -4.97 5.21
C CYS A 269 -30.63 -5.36 6.25
N THR A 270 -30.28 -5.26 7.52
CA THR A 270 -31.16 -5.43 8.67
C THR A 270 -31.20 -4.12 9.46
N GLU A 271 -32.12 -4.03 10.44
CA GLU A 271 -32.31 -2.78 11.22
C GLU A 271 -31.05 -2.36 11.98
N ILE A 272 -30.27 -3.31 12.50
CA ILE A 272 -28.99 -3.05 13.19
C ILE A 272 -27.99 -2.34 12.28
N CYS A 273 -27.98 -2.66 10.97
CA CYS A 273 -27.06 -2.08 10.00
C CYS A 273 -27.24 -0.56 9.83
N LYS A 274 -28.43 -0.05 10.11
CA LYS A 274 -28.76 1.38 9.99
C LYS A 274 -28.23 2.21 11.16
N HIS A 275 -28.01 1.58 12.30
CA HIS A 275 -27.70 2.27 13.56
C HIS A 275 -26.32 2.00 14.10
N ILE A 276 -25.80 0.79 13.95
CA ILE A 276 -24.52 0.35 14.53
C ILE A 276 -23.51 0.12 13.42
N THR A 277 -22.32 0.70 13.57
CA THR A 277 -21.19 0.44 12.68
C THR A 277 -20.60 -0.94 13.04
N PRO A 278 -20.50 -1.88 12.08
CA PRO A 278 -19.90 -3.17 12.35
C PRO A 278 -18.39 -3.02 12.61
N GLU A 279 -17.87 -3.76 13.58
CA GLU A 279 -16.45 -3.89 13.83
C GLU A 279 -15.83 -4.90 12.86
N LEU A 280 -14.55 -4.73 12.57
CA LEU A 280 -13.77 -5.69 11.76
C LEU A 280 -13.40 -6.87 12.65
N VAL A 281 -14.04 -8.02 12.46
CA VAL A 281 -13.89 -9.22 13.30
C VAL A 281 -13.35 -10.36 12.46
N GLU A 282 -12.47 -11.17 13.04
CA GLU A 282 -11.96 -12.38 12.40
C GLU A 282 -13.05 -13.47 12.38
N MET A 283 -13.51 -13.81 11.17
CA MET A 283 -14.55 -14.84 10.95
C MET A 283 -13.97 -16.22 10.64
N ARG A 284 -12.80 -16.25 10.03
CA ARG A 284 -11.99 -17.44 9.76
C ARG A 284 -10.52 -17.08 9.96
N PRO A 285 -9.59 -18.02 10.15
CA PRO A 285 -8.18 -17.71 10.32
C PRO A 285 -7.64 -16.78 9.23
N GLY A 286 -7.21 -15.56 9.61
CA GLY A 286 -6.70 -14.54 8.70
C GLY A 286 -7.76 -13.82 7.85
N HIS A 287 -9.05 -14.13 7.98
CA HIS A 287 -10.16 -13.53 7.25
C HIS A 287 -11.03 -12.65 8.17
N PHE A 288 -10.95 -11.35 8.00
CA PHE A 288 -11.61 -10.34 8.80
C PHE A 288 -12.73 -9.66 8.02
N VAL A 289 -13.89 -9.47 8.65
CA VAL A 289 -15.08 -8.92 8.01
C VAL A 289 -15.79 -7.92 8.93
N ALA A 290 -16.17 -6.76 8.40
CA ALA A 290 -16.97 -5.76 9.10
C ALA A 290 -18.43 -5.81 8.61
N CYS A 291 -19.18 -6.82 9.04
CA CYS A 291 -20.57 -7.05 8.64
C CYS A 291 -21.41 -7.64 9.78
N HIS A 292 -22.68 -7.17 9.93
CA HIS A 292 -23.64 -7.77 10.86
C HIS A 292 -24.31 -9.04 10.30
N ASN A 293 -24.28 -9.20 8.97
CA ASN A 293 -24.86 -10.33 8.25
C ASN A 293 -23.84 -10.92 7.26
N PRO A 294 -22.71 -11.50 7.77
CA PRO A 294 -21.68 -12.08 6.93
C PRO A 294 -22.23 -13.25 6.12
N LEU A 295 -21.74 -13.39 4.89
CA LEU A 295 -22.16 -14.45 3.97
C LEU A 295 -21.35 -15.73 4.23
N GLY A 296 -21.96 -16.91 4.05
CA GLY A 296 -21.28 -18.20 4.16
C GLY A 296 -20.70 -18.52 5.54
N VAL A 297 -21.14 -17.83 6.58
CA VAL A 297 -20.82 -18.12 7.99
C VAL A 297 -22.08 -18.61 8.67
N GLU A 298 -22.03 -19.83 9.22
CA GLU A 298 -23.11 -20.33 10.07
C GLU A 298 -23.20 -19.42 11.30
N LYS A 299 -24.40 -18.88 11.55
CA LYS A 299 -24.65 -18.16 12.79
C LYS A 299 -24.74 -19.22 13.89
N ASP A 300 -23.77 -19.24 14.79
CA ASP A 300 -23.94 -19.96 16.05
C ASP A 300 -25.22 -19.42 16.70
N SER A 301 -26.24 -20.30 16.78
CA SER A 301 -27.58 -20.03 17.28
C SER A 301 -27.59 -20.01 18.81
#